data_711aeb45257b2200be81bb862d8a8725
#
_entry.id   711aeb45257b2200be81bb862d8a8725
#
_cell.length_a   1.000
_cell.length_b   1.000
_cell.length_c   1.000
_cell.angle_alpha   90.00
_cell.angle_beta   90.00
_cell.angle_gamma   90.00
#
_symmetry.space_group_name_H-M   'P 1'
#
loop_
_entity.id
_entity.type
_entity.pdbx_description
1 polymer ?
#
loop_
_entity_poly.entity_id
_entity_poly.type
_entity_poly.pdbx_seq_one_letter_code
_entity_poly.pdbx_strand_id
1 'polypeptide(L)'
;MNAGMEFAHKFARAYAAACKPLCRELKLPQTAFDILMFLANNPGYRTAGDIVEVRRIKANLVSVNVDKLVREGYLRRETVEGDRRKTLLIC
;
A
#
# COMPACT_ATOMS: atom_id res chain seq x y z
N MET A 1 -7.87 -22.73 12.90
CA MET A 1 -7.15 -21.68 12.20
C MET A 1 -7.54 -20.28 12.55
N ASN A 2 -8.37 -20.15 13.56
CA ASN A 2 -8.79 -18.84 14.04
C ASN A 2 -7.66 -18.06 14.72
N ALA A 3 -6.67 -18.76 15.26
CA ALA A 3 -5.54 -18.11 15.93
C ALA A 3 -4.71 -17.21 14.98
N GLY A 4 -4.56 -17.62 13.74
CA GLY A 4 -3.85 -16.83 12.73
C GLY A 4 -4.60 -15.55 12.34
N MET A 5 -5.93 -15.63 12.26
CA MET A 5 -6.77 -14.48 11.95
C MET A 5 -6.82 -13.49 13.12
N GLU A 6 -6.92 -14.00 14.35
CA GLU A 6 -6.85 -13.15 15.54
C GLU A 6 -5.52 -12.42 15.66
N PHE A 7 -4.42 -13.12 15.40
CA PHE A 7 -3.10 -12.52 15.41
C PHE A 7 -2.99 -11.42 14.36
N ALA A 8 -3.51 -11.66 13.15
CA ALA A 8 -3.49 -10.68 12.08
C ALA A 8 -4.30 -9.42 12.43
N HIS A 9 -5.46 -9.59 13.09
CA HIS A 9 -6.26 -8.46 13.54
C HIS A 9 -5.56 -7.64 14.62
N LYS A 10 -4.98 -8.31 15.61
CA LYS A 10 -4.21 -7.64 16.68
C LYS A 10 -3.00 -6.92 16.11
N PHE A 11 -2.31 -7.56 15.19
CA PHE A 11 -1.16 -6.96 14.52
C PHE A 11 -1.57 -5.73 13.72
N ALA A 12 -2.68 -5.80 12.99
CA ALA A 12 -3.17 -4.67 12.20
C ALA A 12 -3.53 -3.46 13.06
N ARG A 13 -4.13 -3.69 14.24
CA ARG A 13 -4.44 -2.62 15.20
C ARG A 13 -3.18 -1.99 15.77
N ALA A 14 -2.22 -2.82 16.17
CA ALA A 14 -0.94 -2.34 16.68
C ALA A 14 -0.17 -1.58 15.60
N TYR A 15 -0.20 -2.08 14.39
CA TYR A 15 0.42 -1.44 13.24
C TYR A 15 -0.17 -0.05 12.98
N ALA A 16 -1.50 0.06 12.95
CA ALA A 16 -2.18 1.33 12.72
C ALA A 16 -1.85 2.35 13.81
N ALA A 17 -1.82 1.93 15.08
CA ALA A 17 -1.47 2.79 16.20
C ALA A 17 -0.01 3.26 16.12
N ALA A 18 0.91 2.37 15.74
CA ALA A 18 2.32 2.68 15.61
C ALA A 18 2.62 3.56 14.39
N CYS A 19 1.82 3.44 13.32
CA CYS A 19 2.04 4.19 12.08
C CYS A 19 1.70 5.67 12.20
N LYS A 20 0.79 6.05 13.08
CA LYS A 20 0.38 7.45 13.21
C LYS A 20 1.53 8.42 13.48
N PRO A 21 2.42 8.20 14.47
CA PRO A 21 3.58 9.06 14.67
C PRO A 21 4.51 9.07 13.47
N LEU A 22 4.74 7.91 12.88
CA LEU A 22 5.62 7.77 11.72
C LEU A 22 5.07 8.51 10.50
N CYS A 23 3.76 8.44 10.27
CA CYS A 23 3.11 9.17 9.19
C CYS A 23 3.27 10.68 9.36
N ARG A 24 3.25 11.18 10.60
CA ARG A 24 3.48 12.60 10.88
C ARG A 24 4.90 13.02 10.53
N GLU A 25 5.90 12.21 10.89
CA GLU A 25 7.30 12.48 10.56
C GLU A 25 7.54 12.50 9.07
N LEU A 26 6.98 11.54 8.34
CA LEU A 26 7.11 11.44 6.90
C LEU A 26 6.16 12.38 6.14
N LYS A 27 5.25 13.04 6.86
CA LYS A 27 4.22 13.91 6.28
C LYS A 27 3.34 13.18 5.28
N LEU A 28 3.09 11.88 5.53
CA LEU A 28 2.25 11.06 4.69
C LEU A 28 0.90 10.79 5.36
N PRO A 29 -0.21 10.80 4.61
CA PRO A 29 -1.48 10.31 5.11
C PRO A 29 -1.37 8.83 5.49
N GLN A 30 -2.18 8.41 6.48
CA GLN A 30 -2.19 7.01 6.94
C GLN A 30 -2.41 6.03 5.78
N THR A 31 -3.34 6.35 4.87
CA THR A 31 -3.64 5.48 3.73
C THR A 31 -2.43 5.33 2.81
N ALA A 32 -1.71 6.41 2.54
CA ALA A 32 -0.49 6.35 1.72
C ALA A 32 0.58 5.48 2.37
N PHE A 33 0.77 5.63 3.67
CA PHE A 33 1.71 4.81 4.43
C PHE A 33 1.33 3.33 4.38
N ASP A 34 0.05 3.02 4.58
CA ASP A 34 -0.44 1.64 4.52
C ASP A 34 -0.20 1.01 3.15
N ILE A 35 -0.44 1.75 2.08
CA ILE A 35 -0.19 1.28 0.71
C ILE A 35 1.30 0.99 0.52
N LEU A 36 2.15 1.90 0.93
CA LEU A 36 3.60 1.74 0.80
C LEU A 36 4.09 0.50 1.54
N MET A 37 3.66 0.32 2.77
CA MET A 37 4.06 -0.83 3.58
C MET A 37 3.48 -2.14 3.04
N PHE A 38 2.25 -2.10 2.52
CA PHE A 38 1.65 -3.28 1.88
C PHE A 38 2.51 -3.74 0.69
N LEU A 39 2.89 -2.84 -0.17
CA LEU A 39 3.72 -3.15 -1.34
C LEU A 39 5.10 -3.65 -0.94
N ALA A 40 5.70 -3.03 0.08
CA ALA A 40 7.03 -3.41 0.56
C ALA A 40 7.04 -4.82 1.15
N ASN A 41 5.97 -5.21 1.85
CA ASN A 41 5.89 -6.49 2.55
C ASN A 41 5.24 -7.60 1.72
N ASN A 42 4.69 -7.29 0.56
CA ASN A 42 3.97 -8.27 -0.27
C ASN A 42 4.43 -8.18 -1.74
N PRO A 43 5.63 -8.66 -2.06
CA PRO A 43 6.20 -8.48 -3.40
C PRO A 43 5.41 -9.17 -4.52
N GLY A 44 4.47 -10.07 -4.17
CA GLY A 44 3.58 -10.69 -5.15
C GLY A 44 2.43 -9.78 -5.60
N TYR A 45 2.17 -8.68 -4.88
CA TYR A 45 1.11 -7.72 -5.20
C TYR A 45 1.76 -6.40 -5.58
N ARG A 46 1.71 -6.04 -6.86
CA ARG A 46 2.44 -4.88 -7.39
C ARG A 46 1.60 -3.91 -8.18
N THR A 47 0.28 -4.08 -8.24
CA THR A 47 -0.59 -3.22 -9.02
C THR A 47 -1.58 -2.47 -8.13
N ALA A 48 -2.10 -1.34 -8.63
CA ALA A 48 -3.15 -0.62 -7.93
C ALA A 48 -4.40 -1.50 -7.73
N GLY A 49 -4.71 -2.36 -8.71
CA GLY A 49 -5.81 -3.31 -8.61
C GLY A 49 -5.63 -4.28 -7.46
N ASP A 50 -4.42 -4.75 -7.22
CA ASP A 50 -4.11 -5.62 -6.08
C ASP A 50 -4.38 -4.92 -4.75
N ILE A 51 -4.02 -3.66 -4.64
CA ILE A 51 -4.28 -2.86 -3.44
C ILE A 51 -5.79 -2.74 -3.19
N VAL A 52 -6.56 -2.43 -4.24
CA VAL A 52 -8.01 -2.33 -4.15
C VAL A 52 -8.63 -3.63 -3.67
N GLU A 53 -8.22 -4.75 -4.25
CA GLU A 53 -8.80 -6.06 -3.94
C GLU A 53 -8.39 -6.58 -2.56
N VAL A 54 -7.11 -6.50 -2.23
CA VAL A 54 -6.57 -7.10 -1.00
C VAL A 54 -6.82 -6.20 0.20
N ARG A 55 -6.58 -4.90 0.06
CA ARG A 55 -6.75 -3.94 1.15
C ARG A 55 -8.14 -3.34 1.22
N ARG A 56 -8.97 -3.59 0.23
CA ARG A 56 -10.34 -3.08 0.12
C ARG A 56 -10.43 -1.57 0.28
N ILE A 57 -9.51 -0.88 -0.34
CA ILE A 57 -9.48 0.58 -0.41
C ILE A 57 -10.12 1.00 -1.72
N LYS A 58 -10.93 2.05 -1.71
CA LYS A 58 -11.58 2.55 -2.92
C LYS A 58 -10.55 2.92 -3.98
N ALA A 59 -10.84 2.60 -5.23
CA ALA A 59 -9.92 2.80 -6.35
C ALA A 59 -9.43 4.25 -6.46
N ASN A 60 -10.31 5.22 -6.27
CA ASN A 60 -9.94 6.64 -6.33
C ASN A 60 -8.98 7.03 -5.20
N LEU A 61 -9.16 6.47 -4.00
CA LEU A 61 -8.23 6.70 -2.89
C LEU A 61 -6.87 6.07 -3.16
N VAL A 62 -6.85 4.87 -3.72
CA VAL A 62 -5.60 4.22 -4.11
C VAL A 62 -4.87 5.08 -5.13
N SER A 63 -5.58 5.53 -6.17
CA SER A 63 -4.99 6.34 -7.23
C SER A 63 -4.36 7.64 -6.70
N VAL A 64 -5.09 8.38 -5.88
CA VAL A 64 -4.61 9.65 -5.31
C VAL A 64 -3.37 9.43 -4.43
N ASN A 65 -3.41 8.39 -3.58
CA ASN A 65 -2.30 8.11 -2.67
C ASN A 65 -1.08 7.55 -3.40
N VAL A 66 -1.29 6.72 -4.42
CA VAL A 66 -0.20 6.22 -5.26
C VAL A 66 0.47 7.38 -6.00
N ASP A 67 -0.31 8.30 -6.59
CA ASP A 67 0.23 9.47 -7.24
C ASP A 67 1.10 10.30 -6.29
N LYS A 68 0.64 10.48 -5.06
CA LYS A 68 1.41 11.19 -4.04
C LYS A 68 2.72 10.47 -3.73
N LEU A 69 2.68 9.15 -3.54
CA LEU A 69 3.87 8.36 -3.23
C LEU A 69 4.89 8.41 -4.39
N VAL A 70 4.42 8.41 -5.61
CA VAL A 70 5.29 8.54 -6.79
C VAL A 70 5.93 9.92 -6.84
N ARG A 71 5.16 10.98 -6.63
CA ARG A 71 5.68 12.36 -6.63
C ARG A 71 6.71 12.59 -5.53
N GLU A 72 6.51 11.97 -4.37
CA GLU A 72 7.40 12.09 -3.22
C GLU A 72 8.63 11.17 -3.30
N GLY A 73 8.72 10.34 -4.34
CA GLY A 73 9.85 9.46 -4.57
C GLY A 73 9.84 8.15 -3.81
N TYR A 74 8.73 7.79 -3.15
CA TYR A 74 8.61 6.52 -2.44
C TYR A 74 8.30 5.34 -3.33
N LEU A 75 7.62 5.60 -4.46
CA LEU A 75 7.26 4.58 -5.43
C LEU A 75 7.65 5.03 -6.82
N ARG A 76 7.85 4.07 -7.71
CA ARG A 76 7.96 4.33 -9.13
C ARG A 76 7.00 3.42 -9.88
N ARG A 77 6.59 3.85 -11.06
CA ARG A 77 5.73 3.06 -11.95
C ARG A 77 6.57 2.45 -13.04
N GLU A 78 6.35 1.16 -13.30
CA GLU A 78 6.97 0.46 -14.42
C GLU A 78 5.89 -0.23 -15.24
N THR A 79 5.91 -0.04 -16.56
CA THR A 79 5.01 -0.76 -17.46
C THR A 79 5.53 -2.18 -17.67
N VAL A 80 4.59 -3.13 -17.80
CA VAL A 80 4.95 -4.51 -18.09
C VAL A 80 5.17 -4.65 -19.59
N GLU A 81 6.29 -5.22 -19.97
CA GLU A 81 6.61 -5.51 -21.36
C GLU A 81 5.55 -6.48 -21.92
N GLY A 82 4.96 -6.07 -23.04
CA GLY A 82 3.89 -6.84 -23.68
C GLY A 82 2.48 -6.57 -23.17
N ASP A 83 2.32 -5.81 -22.10
CA ASP A 83 1.00 -5.43 -21.57
C ASP A 83 1.00 -3.99 -21.08
N ARG A 84 0.59 -3.08 -21.96
CA ARG A 84 0.54 -1.64 -21.65
C ARG A 84 -0.52 -1.27 -20.61
N ARG A 85 -1.46 -2.18 -20.33
CA ARG A 85 -2.53 -1.93 -19.36
C ARG A 85 -2.06 -2.19 -17.92
N LYS A 86 -0.98 -2.91 -17.77
CA LYS A 86 -0.47 -3.31 -16.47
C LYS A 86 0.69 -2.41 -16.07
N THR A 87 0.53 -1.73 -14.94
CA THR A 87 1.59 -0.89 -14.37
C THR A 87 1.98 -1.45 -13.02
N LEU A 88 3.25 -1.74 -12.85
CA LEU A 88 3.80 -2.21 -11.59
C LEU A 88 4.21 -1.04 -10.71
N LEU A 89 3.98 -1.18 -9.42
CA LEU A 89 4.38 -0.20 -8.41
C LEU A 89 5.59 -0.77 -7.67
N ILE A 90 6.71 -0.08 -7.73
CA ILE A 90 7.99 -0.52 -7.17
C ILE A 90 8.42 0.45 -6.08
N CYS A 91 8.72 -0.07 -4.91
CA CYS A 91 9.23 0.71 -3.79
C CYS A 91 10.67 1.20 -4.01
#